data_d3a908591f5feb621c1b293aacd386ef
#
_entry.id   d3a908591f5feb621c1b293aacd386ef
#
_cell.length_a   1.000
_cell.length_b   1.000
_cell.length_c   1.000
_cell.angle_alpha   90.00
_cell.angle_beta   90.00
_cell.angle_gamma   90.00
#
_symmetry.space_group_name_H-M   'P 1'
#
loop_
_entity.id
_entity.type
_entity.pdbx_description
1 polymer ?
#
loop_
_entity_poly.entity_id
_entity_poly.type
_entity_poly.pdbx_seq_one_letter_code
_entity_poly.pdbx_strand_id
1 'polypeptide(L)'
;MNEFADMGIFKSNTNINNELLTLKSPTLMTEVVKRLGLNEIYTVRRGLKRIELYKSSPILVTYLFDDKKSVSFDIEVGAQNKFYLSNFIVAGEETEERLEGIIGDSIQTSAGTLAISLTSQYENFFTGSTIQYSKEPADMVADSYTQKLWAELGNEDATIINLSIDDASVQKAEDILNTLIEVYNEKWIQDKNQIAVSTSRFIGERLGVIENELGHVDENISSYKSEHLLPDVQAASNLYMLSLIHISEPTRLLS
;
A
#
# COMPACT_ATOMS: atom_id res chain seq x y z
N MET A 1 -2.65 9.97 38.87
CA MET A 1 -2.53 8.79 37.99
C MET A 1 -3.41 8.98 36.76
N ASN A 2 -3.11 9.95 35.89
CA ASN A 2 -3.86 10.14 34.62
C ASN A 2 -2.98 10.78 33.52
N GLU A 3 -1.66 10.60 33.60
CA GLU A 3 -0.73 11.20 32.60
C GLU A 3 -0.69 10.44 31.27
N PHE A 4 -1.24 9.20 31.20
CA PHE A 4 -1.35 8.45 29.96
C PHE A 4 -2.58 8.78 29.11
N ALA A 5 -3.56 9.45 29.68
CA ALA A 5 -4.77 9.88 28.95
C ALA A 5 -4.51 11.12 28.05
N ASP A 6 -3.46 11.89 28.33
CA ASP A 6 -3.15 13.15 27.62
C ASP A 6 -2.19 12.96 26.42
N MET A 7 -1.67 11.74 26.20
CA MET A 7 -0.81 11.42 25.05
C MET A 7 -1.57 11.20 23.74
N GLY A 8 -2.83 11.64 23.64
CA GLY A 8 -3.51 11.81 22.36
C GLY A 8 -3.75 10.53 21.51
N ILE A 9 -3.56 9.34 22.09
CA ILE A 9 -3.68 8.06 21.37
C ILE A 9 -5.14 7.67 21.09
N PHE A 10 -6.11 8.36 21.73
CA PHE A 10 -7.54 8.07 21.62
C PHE A 10 -8.42 9.30 21.32
N LYS A 11 -8.05 10.11 20.32
CA LYS A 11 -9.04 11.01 19.71
C LYS A 11 -9.65 10.29 18.50
N SER A 12 -10.70 9.48 18.74
CA SER A 12 -11.36 8.65 17.73
C SER A 12 -11.87 9.47 16.52
N ASN A 13 -12.36 10.69 16.73
CA ASN A 13 -12.91 11.51 15.65
C ASN A 13 -11.85 12.07 14.68
N THR A 14 -10.64 12.36 15.15
CA THR A 14 -9.55 12.83 14.27
C THR A 14 -9.06 11.71 13.36
N ASN A 15 -9.17 10.46 13.81
CA ASN A 15 -8.74 9.29 13.04
C ASN A 15 -9.69 9.01 11.87
N ILE A 16 -11.02 9.09 12.07
CA ILE A 16 -12.01 8.75 11.04
C ILE A 16 -11.97 9.72 9.86
N ASN A 17 -11.79 11.01 10.10
CA ASN A 17 -11.63 11.97 9.01
C ASN A 17 -10.35 11.73 8.19
N ASN A 18 -9.27 11.29 8.85
CA ASN A 18 -8.04 10.90 8.16
C ASN A 18 -8.25 9.61 7.33
N GLU A 19 -9.00 8.64 7.85
CA GLU A 19 -9.34 7.42 7.11
C GLU A 19 -10.20 7.74 5.87
N LEU A 20 -11.18 8.64 6.02
CA LEU A 20 -11.99 9.11 4.89
C LEU A 20 -11.16 9.80 3.81
N LEU A 21 -10.20 10.65 4.20
CA LEU A 21 -9.28 11.30 3.27
C LEU A 21 -8.34 10.27 2.60
N THR A 22 -7.91 9.26 3.36
CA THR A 22 -7.07 8.17 2.84
C THR A 22 -7.82 7.35 1.79
N LEU A 23 -9.08 6.98 2.05
CA LEU A 23 -9.93 6.25 1.10
C LEU A 23 -10.16 7.03 -0.20
N LYS A 24 -10.22 8.37 -0.14
CA LYS A 24 -10.32 9.27 -1.31
C LYS A 24 -8.97 9.59 -1.95
N SER A 25 -7.89 8.96 -1.53
CA SER A 25 -6.56 9.24 -2.07
C SER A 25 -6.43 8.73 -3.51
N PRO A 26 -5.98 9.59 -4.45
CA PRO A 26 -5.68 9.16 -5.82
C PRO A 26 -4.67 8.00 -5.88
N THR A 27 -3.73 7.96 -4.94
CA THR A 27 -2.73 6.88 -4.86
C THR A 27 -3.37 5.51 -4.60
N LEU A 28 -4.36 5.44 -3.70
CA LEU A 28 -5.11 4.21 -3.45
C LEU A 28 -5.91 3.81 -4.69
N MET A 29 -6.59 4.76 -5.30
CA MET A 29 -7.38 4.50 -6.51
C MET A 29 -6.50 4.06 -7.68
N THR A 30 -5.28 4.60 -7.83
CA THR A 30 -4.32 4.15 -8.86
C THR A 30 -3.95 2.68 -8.66
N GLU A 31 -3.79 2.23 -7.42
CA GLU A 31 -3.54 0.82 -7.14
C GLU A 31 -4.75 -0.06 -7.49
N VAL A 32 -5.97 0.41 -7.19
CA VAL A 32 -7.22 -0.27 -7.58
C VAL A 32 -7.33 -0.39 -9.09
N VAL A 33 -7.08 0.72 -9.81
CA VAL A 33 -7.11 0.75 -11.27
C VAL A 33 -6.13 -0.27 -11.87
N LYS A 34 -4.91 -0.35 -11.34
CA LYS A 34 -3.90 -1.31 -11.79
C LYS A 34 -4.29 -2.76 -11.50
N ARG A 35 -4.79 -3.05 -10.30
CA ARG A 35 -5.19 -4.42 -9.91
C ARG A 35 -6.35 -4.95 -10.73
N LEU A 36 -7.30 -4.09 -11.05
CA LEU A 36 -8.48 -4.46 -11.83
C LEU A 36 -8.29 -4.27 -13.34
N GLY A 37 -7.18 -3.67 -13.78
CA GLY A 37 -6.93 -3.37 -15.19
C GLY A 37 -7.93 -2.36 -15.78
N LEU A 38 -8.44 -1.42 -14.96
CA LEU A 38 -9.47 -0.47 -15.39
C LEU A 38 -8.97 0.57 -16.40
N ASN A 39 -7.68 0.69 -16.53
CA ASN A 39 -7.02 1.54 -17.50
C ASN A 39 -6.97 0.91 -18.91
N GLU A 40 -7.43 -0.34 -19.06
CA GLU A 40 -7.53 -1.07 -20.33
C GLU A 40 -8.99 -1.43 -20.58
N ILE A 41 -9.58 -0.85 -21.63
CA ILE A 41 -11.00 -0.99 -21.92
C ILE A 41 -11.17 -1.70 -23.25
N TYR A 42 -11.98 -2.76 -23.22
CA TYR A 42 -12.40 -3.51 -24.41
C TYR A 42 -13.86 -3.20 -24.70
N THR A 43 -14.16 -2.70 -25.89
CA THR A 43 -15.54 -2.41 -26.29
C THR A 43 -15.88 -3.10 -27.60
N VAL A 44 -17.15 -3.50 -27.72
CA VAL A 44 -17.72 -4.00 -28.98
C VAL A 44 -18.87 -3.13 -29.41
N ARG A 45 -19.04 -3.01 -30.72
CA ARG A 45 -20.16 -2.31 -31.30
C ARG A 45 -21.30 -3.31 -31.57
N ARG A 46 -22.42 -3.10 -30.89
CA ARG A 46 -23.68 -3.80 -31.18
C ARG A 46 -24.73 -2.81 -31.72
N GLY A 47 -24.90 -2.79 -33.05
CA GLY A 47 -25.70 -1.78 -33.71
C GLY A 47 -25.15 -0.37 -33.52
N LEU A 48 -25.94 0.53 -32.88
CA LEU A 48 -25.53 1.90 -32.59
C LEU A 48 -24.89 2.10 -31.22
N LYS A 49 -24.84 1.04 -30.39
CA LYS A 49 -24.29 1.14 -29.02
C LYS A 49 -22.91 0.52 -28.95
N ARG A 50 -22.02 1.16 -28.20
CA ARG A 50 -20.75 0.56 -27.72
C ARG A 50 -20.99 -0.07 -26.36
N ILE A 51 -20.57 -1.30 -26.19
CA ILE A 51 -20.72 -2.07 -24.96
C ILE A 51 -19.32 -2.42 -24.46
N GLU A 52 -19.00 -2.03 -23.23
CA GLU A 52 -17.77 -2.42 -22.56
C GLU A 52 -17.84 -3.89 -22.16
N LEU A 53 -16.77 -4.63 -22.42
CA LEU A 53 -16.70 -6.07 -22.14
C LEU A 53 -16.17 -6.38 -20.74
N TYR A 54 -15.47 -5.45 -20.10
CA TYR A 54 -14.85 -5.63 -18.77
C TYR A 54 -14.21 -7.03 -18.65
N LYS A 55 -14.63 -7.88 -17.69
CA LYS A 55 -14.14 -9.25 -17.49
C LYS A 55 -14.62 -10.27 -18.55
N SER A 56 -15.52 -9.87 -19.43
CA SER A 56 -16.05 -10.74 -20.50
C SER A 56 -15.34 -10.57 -21.84
N SER A 57 -14.19 -9.88 -21.88
CA SER A 57 -13.41 -9.76 -23.10
C SER A 57 -12.90 -11.12 -23.57
N PRO A 58 -13.09 -11.47 -24.86
CA PRO A 58 -12.60 -12.72 -25.43
C PRO A 58 -11.09 -12.71 -25.68
N ILE A 59 -10.46 -11.56 -25.63
CA ILE A 59 -9.03 -11.34 -25.87
C ILE A 59 -8.41 -10.54 -24.74
N LEU A 60 -7.12 -10.74 -24.55
CA LEU A 60 -6.27 -9.97 -23.65
C LEU A 60 -5.09 -9.41 -24.46
N VAL A 61 -4.89 -8.10 -24.35
CA VAL A 61 -3.72 -7.41 -24.91
C VAL A 61 -2.67 -7.30 -23.80
N THR A 62 -1.44 -7.73 -24.09
CA THR A 62 -0.33 -7.64 -23.16
C THR A 62 0.79 -6.83 -23.81
N TYR A 63 1.22 -5.76 -23.16
CA TYR A 63 2.38 -4.99 -23.59
C TYR A 63 3.66 -5.56 -22.98
N LEU A 64 4.72 -5.65 -23.81
CA LEU A 64 6.06 -6.03 -23.33
C LEU A 64 6.72 -4.91 -22.52
N PHE A 65 6.38 -3.66 -22.83
CA PHE A 65 6.84 -2.48 -22.10
C PHE A 65 5.65 -1.55 -21.86
N ASP A 66 5.49 -1.12 -20.62
CA ASP A 66 4.43 -0.18 -20.25
C ASP A 66 4.83 1.24 -20.63
N ASP A 67 4.22 1.76 -21.70
CA ASP A 67 4.33 3.18 -22.09
C ASP A 67 3.13 3.93 -21.47
N LYS A 68 3.40 5.06 -20.81
CA LYS A 68 2.39 5.91 -20.18
C LYS A 68 1.54 6.72 -21.17
N LYS A 69 1.47 6.30 -22.41
CA LYS A 69 0.69 6.97 -23.47
C LYS A 69 -0.70 6.39 -23.56
N SER A 70 -1.67 7.25 -23.88
CA SER A 70 -2.99 6.83 -24.32
C SER A 70 -2.89 6.15 -25.67
N VAL A 71 -3.51 4.98 -25.80
CA VAL A 71 -3.50 4.18 -27.02
C VAL A 71 -4.88 3.65 -27.28
N SER A 72 -5.34 3.66 -28.53
CA SER A 72 -6.51 2.89 -28.94
C SER A 72 -6.30 2.32 -30.34
N PHE A 73 -6.88 1.15 -30.58
CA PHE A 73 -6.91 0.50 -31.89
C PHE A 73 -8.02 -0.53 -31.96
N ASP A 74 -8.36 -0.92 -33.16
CA ASP A 74 -9.34 -1.96 -33.44
C ASP A 74 -8.66 -3.30 -33.65
N ILE A 75 -9.25 -4.36 -33.10
CA ILE A 75 -8.78 -5.74 -33.17
C ILE A 75 -9.88 -6.59 -33.78
N GLU A 76 -9.56 -7.26 -34.88
CA GLU A 76 -10.44 -8.26 -35.50
C GLU A 76 -9.76 -9.63 -35.40
N VAL A 77 -10.44 -10.59 -34.80
CA VAL A 77 -9.94 -11.97 -34.71
C VAL A 77 -10.41 -12.73 -35.95
N GLY A 78 -9.44 -13.15 -36.78
CA GLY A 78 -9.64 -13.88 -37.98
C GLY A 78 -9.60 -15.41 -37.80
N ALA A 79 -9.65 -16.14 -38.93
CA ALA A 79 -9.46 -17.58 -38.95
C ALA A 79 -7.97 -17.96 -38.71
N GLN A 80 -7.72 -19.25 -38.37
CA GLN A 80 -6.36 -19.81 -38.23
C GLN A 80 -5.46 -19.08 -37.20
N ASN A 81 -6.04 -18.68 -36.08
CA ASN A 81 -5.30 -17.96 -35.02
C ASN A 81 -4.65 -16.62 -35.45
N LYS A 82 -5.19 -16.01 -36.52
CA LYS A 82 -4.73 -14.68 -36.95
C LYS A 82 -5.57 -13.60 -36.33
N PHE A 83 -4.98 -12.42 -36.16
CA PHE A 83 -5.67 -11.20 -35.81
C PHE A 83 -5.21 -10.06 -36.73
N TYR A 84 -6.06 -9.06 -36.87
CA TYR A 84 -5.79 -7.85 -37.62
C TYR A 84 -5.95 -6.64 -36.73
N LEU A 85 -4.98 -5.73 -36.79
CA LEU A 85 -4.99 -4.46 -36.04
C LEU A 85 -5.15 -3.32 -37.03
N SER A 86 -5.96 -2.33 -36.66
CA SER A 86 -6.21 -1.14 -37.48
C SER A 86 -6.66 0.04 -36.61
N ASN A 87 -6.77 1.23 -37.24
CA ASN A 87 -7.29 2.44 -36.63
C ASN A 87 -6.54 2.85 -35.34
N PHE A 88 -5.21 2.85 -35.41
CA PHE A 88 -4.38 3.23 -34.30
C PHE A 88 -4.48 4.73 -33.99
N ILE A 89 -4.69 5.05 -32.72
CA ILE A 89 -4.56 6.41 -32.17
C ILE A 89 -3.58 6.30 -31.01
N VAL A 90 -2.43 6.97 -31.10
CA VAL A 90 -1.38 6.97 -30.09
C VAL A 90 -1.14 8.40 -29.63
N ALA A 91 -1.35 8.68 -28.35
CA ALA A 91 -1.24 10.03 -27.77
C ALA A 91 -2.11 11.08 -28.50
N GLY A 92 -3.25 10.67 -29.07
CA GLY A 92 -4.16 11.52 -29.82
C GLY A 92 -3.84 11.68 -31.31
N GLU A 93 -2.75 11.08 -31.80
CA GLU A 93 -2.39 11.08 -33.23
C GLU A 93 -2.88 9.81 -33.92
N GLU A 94 -3.65 9.95 -35.01
CA GLU A 94 -4.11 8.83 -35.82
C GLU A 94 -3.00 8.34 -36.75
N THR A 95 -2.89 7.01 -36.88
CA THR A 95 -1.94 6.35 -37.77
C THR A 95 -2.68 5.36 -38.68
N GLU A 96 -2.43 5.44 -39.98
CA GLU A 96 -3.00 4.51 -40.97
C GLU A 96 -2.29 3.14 -40.99
N GLU A 97 -1.91 2.65 -39.81
CA GLU A 97 -1.24 1.37 -39.65
C GLU A 97 -2.26 0.23 -39.69
N ARG A 98 -1.94 -0.82 -40.47
CA ARG A 98 -2.69 -2.07 -40.49
C ARG A 98 -1.71 -3.22 -40.40
N LEU A 99 -1.91 -4.07 -39.40
CA LEU A 99 -0.99 -5.15 -39.08
C LEU A 99 -1.76 -6.47 -38.98
N GLU A 100 -1.10 -7.53 -39.44
CA GLU A 100 -1.56 -8.90 -39.25
C GLU A 100 -0.60 -9.59 -38.28
N GLY A 101 -1.16 -10.30 -37.29
CA GLY A 101 -0.39 -11.05 -36.30
C GLY A 101 -1.00 -12.43 -36.03
N ILE A 102 -0.26 -13.23 -35.28
CA ILE A 102 -0.67 -14.56 -34.82
C ILE A 102 -0.94 -14.49 -33.32
N ILE A 103 -2.08 -15.05 -32.89
CA ILE A 103 -2.46 -15.08 -31.47
C ILE A 103 -1.39 -15.81 -30.67
N GLY A 104 -0.90 -15.17 -29.60
CA GLY A 104 0.18 -15.66 -28.75
C GLY A 104 1.56 -15.11 -29.12
N ASP A 105 1.75 -14.62 -30.34
CA ASP A 105 3.01 -14.02 -30.78
C ASP A 105 3.05 -12.52 -30.47
N SER A 106 4.26 -12.00 -30.26
CA SER A 106 4.47 -10.55 -30.10
C SER A 106 4.57 -9.86 -31.45
N ILE A 107 3.96 -8.68 -31.54
CA ILE A 107 3.98 -7.84 -32.72
C ILE A 107 4.43 -6.43 -32.36
N GLN A 108 5.27 -5.82 -33.21
CA GLN A 108 5.70 -4.44 -33.05
C GLN A 108 4.74 -3.51 -33.77
N THR A 109 4.24 -2.51 -33.08
CA THR A 109 3.28 -1.52 -33.57
C THR A 109 3.75 -0.09 -33.25
N SER A 110 3.09 0.91 -33.80
CA SER A 110 3.29 2.32 -33.41
C SER A 110 2.98 2.58 -31.92
N ALA A 111 2.14 1.73 -31.32
CA ALA A 111 1.80 1.79 -29.90
C ALA A 111 2.80 1.04 -28.98
N GLY A 112 3.85 0.43 -29.55
CA GLY A 112 4.81 -0.42 -28.84
C GLY A 112 4.68 -1.89 -29.19
N THR A 113 5.45 -2.74 -28.54
CA THR A 113 5.41 -4.20 -28.76
C THR A 113 4.35 -4.82 -27.86
N LEU A 114 3.36 -5.47 -28.46
CA LEU A 114 2.26 -6.11 -27.76
C LEU A 114 2.06 -7.55 -28.23
N ALA A 115 1.35 -8.33 -27.44
CA ALA A 115 0.86 -9.66 -27.78
C ALA A 115 -0.64 -9.73 -27.49
N ILE A 116 -1.37 -10.51 -28.31
CA ILE A 116 -2.80 -10.76 -28.11
C ILE A 116 -2.98 -12.24 -27.79
N SER A 117 -3.65 -12.52 -26.68
CA SER A 117 -4.02 -13.87 -26.26
C SER A 117 -5.54 -14.03 -26.16
N LEU A 118 -6.03 -15.26 -26.31
CA LEU A 118 -7.44 -15.58 -26.13
C LEU A 118 -7.71 -15.81 -24.64
N THR A 119 -8.87 -15.35 -24.19
CA THR A 119 -9.39 -15.67 -22.85
C THR A 119 -10.35 -16.86 -22.90
N SER A 120 -10.77 -17.37 -21.76
CA SER A 120 -11.81 -18.41 -21.66
C SER A 120 -13.19 -17.95 -22.18
N GLN A 121 -13.37 -16.67 -22.42
CA GLN A 121 -14.61 -16.09 -22.95
C GLN A 121 -14.68 -16.13 -24.48
N TYR A 122 -13.60 -16.54 -25.17
CA TYR A 122 -13.52 -16.52 -26.61
C TYR A 122 -14.57 -17.41 -27.29
N GLU A 123 -14.88 -18.59 -26.75
CA GLU A 123 -15.86 -19.53 -27.31
C GLU A 123 -17.28 -18.95 -27.38
N ASN A 124 -17.60 -17.98 -26.55
CA ASN A 124 -18.91 -17.32 -26.50
C ASN A 124 -18.98 -16.06 -27.39
N PHE A 125 -17.88 -15.74 -28.10
CA PHE A 125 -17.77 -14.53 -28.90
C PHE A 125 -17.91 -14.82 -30.40
N PHE A 126 -18.66 -13.97 -31.11
CA PHE A 126 -18.84 -14.12 -32.55
C PHE A 126 -17.54 -13.82 -33.31
N THR A 127 -17.06 -14.80 -34.10
CA THR A 127 -15.95 -14.62 -35.03
C THR A 127 -16.29 -13.50 -36.04
N GLY A 128 -15.35 -12.57 -36.25
CA GLY A 128 -15.53 -11.42 -37.15
C GLY A 128 -16.09 -10.16 -36.50
N SER A 129 -16.26 -10.13 -35.16
CA SER A 129 -16.58 -8.89 -34.46
C SER A 129 -15.31 -8.09 -34.21
N THR A 130 -15.36 -6.80 -34.51
CA THR A 130 -14.29 -5.86 -34.20
C THR A 130 -14.38 -5.46 -32.73
N ILE A 131 -13.28 -5.66 -31.98
CA ILE A 131 -13.10 -5.22 -30.60
C ILE A 131 -12.25 -3.97 -30.64
N GLN A 132 -12.76 -2.88 -30.11
CA GLN A 132 -11.95 -1.69 -29.89
C GLN A 132 -11.27 -1.81 -28.53
N TYR A 133 -9.96 -1.76 -28.54
CA TYR A 133 -9.13 -1.66 -27.34
C TYR A 133 -8.74 -0.22 -27.12
N SER A 134 -8.77 0.21 -25.87
CA SER A 134 -8.20 1.51 -25.46
C SER A 134 -7.49 1.37 -24.12
N LYS A 135 -6.34 2.02 -24.01
CA LYS A 135 -5.52 2.11 -22.81
C LYS A 135 -5.26 3.57 -22.48
N GLU A 136 -5.50 3.95 -21.24
CA GLU A 136 -5.20 5.26 -20.69
C GLU A 136 -4.17 5.13 -19.57
N PRO A 137 -3.39 6.21 -19.26
CA PRO A 137 -2.55 6.23 -18.06
C PRO A 137 -3.36 5.94 -16.80
N ALA A 138 -2.86 5.04 -15.95
CA ALA A 138 -3.60 4.58 -14.77
C ALA A 138 -3.91 5.69 -13.77
N ASP A 139 -3.07 6.71 -13.67
CA ASP A 139 -3.27 7.91 -12.86
C ASP A 139 -4.44 8.76 -13.35
N MET A 140 -4.60 8.96 -14.65
CA MET A 140 -5.73 9.69 -15.23
C MET A 140 -7.06 8.96 -14.98
N VAL A 141 -7.05 7.63 -15.13
CA VAL A 141 -8.23 6.80 -14.86
C VAL A 141 -8.57 6.82 -13.37
N ALA A 142 -7.55 6.75 -12.49
CA ALA A 142 -7.72 6.84 -11.05
C ALA A 142 -8.33 8.18 -10.62
N ASP A 143 -7.90 9.29 -11.20
CA ASP A 143 -8.48 10.61 -10.93
C ASP A 143 -9.97 10.65 -11.31
N SER A 144 -10.34 10.06 -12.45
CA SER A 144 -11.73 9.95 -12.87
C SER A 144 -12.59 9.13 -11.89
N TYR A 145 -12.07 7.99 -11.41
CA TYR A 145 -12.78 7.17 -10.42
C TYR A 145 -12.81 7.81 -9.03
N THR A 146 -11.76 8.53 -8.64
CA THR A 146 -11.74 9.28 -7.38
C THR A 146 -12.84 10.35 -7.35
N GLN A 147 -13.11 10.99 -8.47
CA GLN A 147 -14.21 11.97 -8.58
C GLN A 147 -15.60 11.32 -8.53
N LYS A 148 -15.73 10.06 -8.95
CA LYS A 148 -16.98 9.29 -8.89
C LYS A 148 -17.20 8.59 -7.54
N LEU A 149 -16.17 8.54 -6.70
CA LEU A 149 -16.23 7.90 -5.39
C LEU A 149 -16.86 8.84 -4.37
N TRP A 150 -17.98 8.44 -3.82
CA TRP A 150 -18.61 9.09 -2.66
C TRP A 150 -18.20 8.33 -1.41
N ALA A 151 -17.62 9.04 -0.46
CA ALA A 151 -17.27 8.51 0.84
C ALA A 151 -17.69 9.54 1.88
N GLU A 152 -18.54 9.13 2.82
CA GLU A 152 -19.11 9.99 3.85
C GLU A 152 -19.29 9.23 5.17
N LEU A 153 -19.32 9.95 6.28
CA LEU A 153 -19.65 9.37 7.57
C LEU A 153 -21.15 9.05 7.63
N GLY A 154 -21.49 7.91 8.22
CA GLY A 154 -22.89 7.50 8.38
C GLY A 154 -23.73 8.49 9.21
N ASN A 155 -23.12 9.12 10.23
CA ASN A 155 -23.60 10.30 10.97
C ASN A 155 -22.39 10.96 11.67
N GLU A 156 -22.59 12.15 12.28
CA GLU A 156 -21.50 12.93 12.90
C GLU A 156 -20.75 12.19 14.02
N ASP A 157 -21.42 11.26 14.71
CA ASP A 157 -20.84 10.46 15.81
C ASP A 157 -20.51 9.01 15.39
N ALA A 158 -20.72 8.64 14.12
CA ALA A 158 -20.52 7.27 13.66
C ALA A 158 -19.04 6.98 13.36
N THR A 159 -18.66 5.76 13.67
CA THR A 159 -17.39 5.15 13.23
C THR A 159 -17.55 4.37 11.91
N ILE A 160 -18.62 4.66 11.15
CA ILE A 160 -18.99 3.96 9.92
C ILE A 160 -18.79 4.93 8.75
N ILE A 161 -18.05 4.48 7.74
CA ILE A 161 -17.89 5.19 6.47
C ILE A 161 -18.76 4.49 5.42
N ASN A 162 -19.65 5.24 4.79
CA ASN A 162 -20.44 4.78 3.65
C ASN A 162 -19.63 5.06 2.37
N LEU A 163 -19.44 4.03 1.54
CA LEU A 163 -18.79 4.14 0.25
C LEU A 163 -19.78 3.83 -0.86
N SER A 164 -19.82 4.67 -1.88
CA SER A 164 -20.58 4.41 -3.10
C SER A 164 -19.83 4.93 -4.33
N ILE A 165 -20.08 4.32 -5.48
CA ILE A 165 -19.49 4.71 -6.75
C ILE A 165 -20.49 4.53 -7.87
N ASP A 166 -20.48 5.47 -8.83
CA ASP A 166 -21.31 5.38 -10.02
C ASP A 166 -20.55 4.77 -11.19
N ASP A 167 -21.06 3.65 -11.71
CA ASP A 167 -20.55 3.01 -12.91
C ASP A 167 -21.69 2.42 -13.74
N ALA A 168 -21.48 2.27 -15.05
CA ALA A 168 -22.44 1.63 -15.95
C ALA A 168 -22.63 0.14 -15.70
N SER A 169 -21.63 -0.52 -15.07
CA SER A 169 -21.63 -1.93 -14.69
C SER A 169 -21.66 -2.07 -13.18
N VAL A 170 -22.71 -2.67 -12.64
CA VAL A 170 -22.81 -2.98 -11.20
C VAL A 170 -21.65 -3.85 -10.74
N GLN A 171 -21.29 -4.88 -11.52
CA GLN A 171 -20.16 -5.76 -11.18
C GLN A 171 -18.84 -4.99 -11.08
N LYS A 172 -18.59 -4.06 -12.03
CA LYS A 172 -17.38 -3.24 -12.01
C LYS A 172 -17.37 -2.29 -10.79
N ALA A 173 -18.51 -1.69 -10.45
CA ALA A 173 -18.65 -0.86 -9.27
C ALA A 173 -18.37 -1.65 -7.97
N GLU A 174 -18.92 -2.84 -7.84
CA GLU A 174 -18.66 -3.74 -6.70
C GLU A 174 -17.19 -4.16 -6.62
N ASP A 175 -16.58 -4.54 -7.74
CA ASP A 175 -15.16 -4.89 -7.80
C ASP A 175 -14.25 -3.73 -7.37
N ILE A 176 -14.57 -2.49 -7.81
CA ILE A 176 -13.83 -1.29 -7.43
C ILE A 176 -13.90 -1.05 -5.92
N LEU A 177 -15.11 -1.07 -5.35
CA LEU A 177 -15.30 -0.82 -3.92
C LEU A 177 -14.63 -1.91 -3.07
N ASN A 178 -14.78 -3.18 -3.42
CA ASN A 178 -14.15 -4.28 -2.69
C ASN A 178 -12.63 -4.21 -2.76
N THR A 179 -12.07 -3.99 -3.97
CA THR A 179 -10.62 -3.85 -4.15
C THR A 179 -10.08 -2.60 -3.43
N LEU A 180 -10.84 -1.50 -3.39
CA LEU A 180 -10.45 -0.30 -2.64
C LEU A 180 -10.31 -0.61 -1.15
N ILE A 181 -11.25 -1.37 -0.57
CA ILE A 181 -11.21 -1.78 0.83
C ILE A 181 -10.01 -2.72 1.08
N GLU A 182 -9.73 -3.66 0.16
CA GLU A 182 -8.58 -4.55 0.25
C GLU A 182 -7.25 -3.78 0.24
N VAL A 183 -7.07 -2.90 -0.75
CA VAL A 183 -5.86 -2.06 -0.89
C VAL A 183 -5.68 -1.15 0.34
N TYR A 184 -6.76 -0.56 0.82
CA TYR A 184 -6.75 0.25 2.04
C TYR A 184 -6.27 -0.57 3.25
N ASN A 185 -6.84 -1.76 3.47
CA ASN A 185 -6.46 -2.63 4.59
C ASN A 185 -4.99 -3.07 4.50
N GLU A 186 -4.51 -3.45 3.32
CA GLU A 186 -3.11 -3.82 3.11
C GLU A 186 -2.19 -2.65 3.43
N LYS A 187 -2.51 -1.45 2.93
CA LYS A 187 -1.73 -0.25 3.20
C LYS A 187 -1.73 0.10 4.68
N TRP A 188 -2.88 0.03 5.34
CA TRP A 188 -3.00 0.28 6.77
C TRP A 188 -2.11 -0.67 7.59
N ILE A 189 -2.11 -1.98 7.28
CA ILE A 189 -1.25 -2.98 7.93
C ILE A 189 0.22 -2.66 7.67
N GLN A 190 0.57 -2.31 6.43
CA GLN A 190 1.94 -1.95 6.06
C GLN A 190 2.43 -0.72 6.84
N ASP A 191 1.62 0.33 6.91
CA ASP A 191 1.96 1.57 7.62
C ASP A 191 2.12 1.31 9.13
N LYS A 192 1.25 0.49 9.74
CA LYS A 192 1.36 0.09 11.15
C LYS A 192 2.64 -0.71 11.43
N ASN A 193 2.97 -1.65 10.56
CA ASN A 193 4.19 -2.42 10.67
C ASN A 193 5.43 -1.53 10.53
N GLN A 194 5.43 -0.59 9.60
CA GLN A 194 6.54 0.36 9.42
C GLN A 194 6.73 1.25 10.65
N ILE A 195 5.65 1.75 11.24
CA ILE A 195 5.69 2.52 12.48
C ILE A 195 6.27 1.66 13.62
N ALA A 196 5.81 0.43 13.78
CA ALA A 196 6.30 -0.48 14.83
C ALA A 196 7.81 -0.76 14.69
N VAL A 197 8.28 -1.06 13.48
CA VAL A 197 9.70 -1.29 13.18
C VAL A 197 10.53 -0.03 13.44
N SER A 198 10.06 1.13 12.98
CA SER A 198 10.75 2.42 13.19
C SER A 198 10.84 2.79 14.66
N THR A 199 9.75 2.58 15.40
CA THR A 199 9.71 2.82 16.85
C THR A 199 10.65 1.88 17.60
N SER A 200 10.64 0.58 17.26
CA SER A 200 11.55 -0.41 17.87
C SER A 200 13.01 -0.05 17.64
N ARG A 201 13.36 0.35 16.41
CA ARG A 201 14.73 0.80 16.09
C ARG A 201 15.10 2.05 16.89
N PHE A 202 14.23 3.06 16.93
CA PHE A 202 14.47 4.28 17.69
C PHE A 202 14.68 4.00 19.18
N ILE A 203 13.85 3.11 19.78
CA ILE A 203 14.02 2.71 21.19
C ILE A 203 15.36 2.00 21.39
N GLY A 204 15.75 1.08 20.48
CA GLY A 204 17.04 0.38 20.56
C GLY A 204 18.23 1.34 20.49
N GLU A 205 18.20 2.30 19.56
CA GLU A 205 19.24 3.34 19.44
C GLU A 205 19.31 4.20 20.72
N ARG A 206 18.15 4.58 21.29
CA ARG A 206 18.09 5.39 22.50
C ARG A 206 18.58 4.64 23.73
N LEU A 207 18.27 3.35 23.85
CA LEU A 207 18.79 2.49 24.91
C LEU A 207 20.32 2.40 24.85
N GLY A 208 20.89 2.20 23.66
CA GLY A 208 22.34 2.17 23.48
C GLY A 208 23.03 3.48 23.91
N VAL A 209 22.41 4.63 23.64
CA VAL A 209 22.93 5.92 24.13
C VAL A 209 22.89 5.97 25.66
N ILE A 210 21.76 5.59 26.27
CA ILE A 210 21.61 5.60 27.73
C ILE A 210 22.59 4.62 28.41
N GLU A 211 22.79 3.44 27.86
CA GLU A 211 23.76 2.45 28.37
C GLU A 211 25.19 3.02 28.35
N ASN A 212 25.59 3.69 27.26
CA ASN A 212 26.87 4.35 27.17
C ASN A 212 27.01 5.49 28.19
N GLU A 213 25.98 6.35 28.35
CA GLU A 213 25.98 7.42 29.35
C GLU A 213 26.08 6.86 30.76
N LEU A 214 25.36 5.79 31.09
CA LEU A 214 25.45 5.11 32.39
C LEU A 214 26.84 4.51 32.60
N GLY A 215 27.43 3.88 31.60
CA GLY A 215 28.80 3.36 31.66
C GLY A 215 29.80 4.45 32.00
N HIS A 216 29.72 5.62 31.37
CA HIS A 216 30.58 6.78 31.69
C HIS A 216 30.35 7.32 33.10
N VAL A 217 29.09 7.35 33.57
CA VAL A 217 28.79 7.75 34.95
C VAL A 217 29.39 6.77 35.95
N ASP A 218 29.25 5.46 35.72
CA ASP A 218 29.84 4.42 36.59
C ASP A 218 31.35 4.48 36.61
N GLU A 219 32.01 4.69 35.46
CA GLU A 219 33.46 4.90 35.37
C GLU A 219 33.88 6.15 36.18
N ASN A 220 33.17 7.26 36.04
CA ASN A 220 33.45 8.49 36.76
C ASN A 220 33.28 8.31 38.29
N ILE A 221 32.22 7.62 38.72
CA ILE A 221 31.98 7.28 40.13
C ILE A 221 33.10 6.37 40.66
N SER A 222 33.52 5.36 39.89
CA SER A 222 34.58 4.46 40.27
C SER A 222 35.93 5.18 40.40
N SER A 223 36.26 6.06 39.43
CA SER A 223 37.46 6.90 39.47
C SER A 223 37.45 7.85 40.65
N TYR A 224 36.34 8.54 40.90
CA TYR A 224 36.18 9.44 42.03
C TYR A 224 36.37 8.74 43.39
N LYS A 225 35.77 7.53 43.56
CA LYS A 225 35.95 6.69 44.75
C LYS A 225 37.41 6.28 44.94
N SER A 226 38.10 5.91 43.85
CA SER A 226 39.51 5.53 43.88
C SER A 226 40.45 6.69 44.23
N GLU A 227 40.23 7.88 43.62
CA GLU A 227 41.05 9.07 43.87
C GLU A 227 40.91 9.62 45.30
N HIS A 228 39.69 9.48 45.87
CA HIS A 228 39.42 10.04 47.20
C HIS A 228 39.48 9.00 48.33
N LEU A 229 39.98 7.77 48.03
CA LEU A 229 40.10 6.67 48.99
C LEU A 229 38.81 6.41 49.78
N LEU A 230 37.65 6.64 49.15
CA LEU A 230 36.35 6.43 49.79
C LEU A 230 36.06 4.90 49.87
N PRO A 231 35.90 4.34 51.07
CA PRO A 231 35.55 2.93 51.19
C PRO A 231 34.15 2.68 50.60
N ASP A 232 33.97 1.54 49.99
CA ASP A 232 32.65 1.10 49.54
C ASP A 232 31.67 1.17 50.72
N VAL A 233 30.54 1.84 50.53
CA VAL A 233 29.53 2.07 51.58
C VAL A 233 29.10 0.75 52.24
N GLN A 234 29.09 -0.34 51.47
CA GLN A 234 28.78 -1.70 51.95
C GLN A 234 29.93 -2.24 52.85
N ALA A 235 31.18 -2.05 52.43
CA ALA A 235 32.35 -2.44 53.22
C ALA A 235 32.48 -1.58 54.46
N ALA A 236 32.24 -0.26 54.40
CA ALA A 236 32.24 0.64 55.55
C ALA A 236 31.11 0.30 56.54
N SER A 237 29.92 -0.02 56.04
CA SER A 237 28.78 -0.45 56.87
C SER A 237 29.09 -1.76 57.61
N ASN A 238 29.69 -2.73 56.91
CA ASN A 238 30.10 -4.00 57.51
C ASN A 238 31.22 -3.82 58.56
N LEU A 239 32.17 -2.91 58.31
CA LEU A 239 33.22 -2.57 59.28
C LEU A 239 32.62 -1.88 60.53
N TYR A 240 31.67 -0.96 60.35
CA TYR A 240 30.95 -0.33 61.46
C TYR A 240 30.14 -1.33 62.27
N MET A 241 29.44 -2.26 61.62
CA MET A 241 28.70 -3.33 62.30
C MET A 241 29.63 -4.25 63.09
N LEU A 242 30.76 -4.65 62.49
CA LEU A 242 31.77 -5.46 63.18
C LEU A 242 32.41 -4.71 64.37
N SER A 243 32.67 -3.42 64.22
CA SER A 243 33.16 -2.54 65.30
C SER A 243 32.17 -2.40 66.45
N LEU A 244 30.87 -2.26 66.15
CA LEU A 244 29.81 -2.22 67.15
C LEU A 244 29.62 -3.55 67.86
N ILE A 245 29.78 -4.66 67.16
CA ILE A 245 29.74 -6.01 67.79
C ILE A 245 30.94 -6.19 68.71
N HIS A 246 32.13 -5.73 68.34
CA HIS A 246 33.32 -5.79 69.22
C HIS A 246 33.23 -4.88 70.44
N ILE A 247 32.56 -3.75 70.34
CA ILE A 247 32.33 -2.84 71.47
C ILE A 247 31.24 -3.40 72.42
N SER A 248 30.31 -4.20 71.94
CA SER A 248 29.25 -4.78 72.76
C SER A 248 29.62 -6.09 73.45
N GLU A 249 30.79 -6.70 73.13
CA GLU A 249 31.26 -7.98 73.74
C GLU A 249 32.55 -7.94 74.57
N PRO A 250 32.84 -6.92 75.35
CA PRO A 250 34.06 -6.96 76.21
C PRO A 250 33.88 -7.48 77.62
N THR A 251 32.77 -8.09 77.99
CA THR A 251 32.54 -8.39 79.43
C THR A 251 32.05 -9.78 79.75
N ARG A 252 32.44 -10.79 78.98
CA ARG A 252 32.07 -12.17 79.30
C ARG A 252 33.22 -13.18 79.43
N LEU A 253 34.45 -12.70 79.78
CA LEU A 253 35.55 -13.60 80.13
C LEU A 253 36.29 -13.06 81.36
N LEU A 254 35.69 -12.98 82.48
CA LEU A 254 36.32 -12.96 83.84
C LEU A 254 35.24 -13.10 84.90
N SER A 255 34.78 -14.30 85.15
CA SER A 255 34.32 -14.72 86.48
C SER A 255 34.20 -16.24 86.49
#